data_4fcd56daf7b9dbcc90803cec24452842
#
_entry.id   4fcd56daf7b9dbcc90803cec24452842
#
_cell.length_a   1.000
_cell.length_b   1.000
_cell.length_c   1.000
_cell.angle_alpha   90.00
_cell.angle_beta   90.00
_cell.angle_gamma   90.00
#
_symmetry.space_group_name_H-M   'P 1'
#
loop_
_entity.id
_entity.type
_entity.pdbx_description
1 polymer ?
#
loop_
_entity_poly.entity_id
_entity_poly.type
_entity_poly.pdbx_seq_one_letter_code
_entity_poly.pdbx_strand_id
1 'polypeptide(L)'
;STFVTETHFENSILVPGLVNSHTHLELSGIQTSPSKMSDWIPELVSQIKEWPSHLFLSSSRIGTVNSISSGVTCVGDISISGESKTAMVDAGMKGIVFHEFLGINAKEVESIFDKRMNRISEYKDYEGESNEFVRHGLSPHSPYSTSVDLYEKITSYGSLNYWKVATHLLESPEESQFLETGGGAFQKMFEKLESDIDSFEPYGCSPIEFFNQKGILQKINLAVHCNQTDENDWRLLRTNGVHVCVCPRSASFFNHQLADIFRMREQGVMLCLGTDSLASSPSLSILEEAIALREKDSSIEASELLMYCTLSGSRALGFENEGVGAIIPGGVADFAVVQVPKDYKYIDLEHLFDKRSVVRCTVINGMIRFGK
;
A
#
# COMPACT_ATOMS: atom_id res chain seq x y z
N SER A 1 -15.99 37.52 16.79
CA SER A 1 -16.82 36.36 17.18
C SER A 1 -16.47 35.20 16.30
N THR A 2 -15.79 34.21 16.86
CA THR A 2 -15.54 32.92 16.19
C THR A 2 -16.87 32.18 16.15
N PHE A 3 -17.41 31.95 14.96
CA PHE A 3 -18.56 31.06 14.81
C PHE A 3 -18.06 29.63 15.02
N VAL A 4 -18.53 28.97 16.08
CA VAL A 4 -18.33 27.56 16.30
C VAL A 4 -19.50 26.82 15.65
N THR A 5 -19.21 25.97 14.67
CA THR A 5 -20.18 25.05 14.11
C THR A 5 -20.06 23.74 14.88
N GLU A 6 -21.14 23.29 15.48
CA GLU A 6 -21.22 22.01 16.20
C GLU A 6 -21.94 20.99 15.30
N THR A 7 -21.33 19.81 15.16
CA THR A 7 -21.93 18.68 14.43
C THR A 7 -22.06 17.51 15.40
N HIS A 8 -23.25 16.94 15.51
CA HIS A 8 -23.54 15.82 16.39
C HIS A 8 -23.70 14.53 15.60
N PHE A 9 -22.99 13.47 16.02
CA PHE A 9 -23.09 12.13 15.44
C PHE A 9 -23.55 11.15 16.50
N GLU A 10 -24.77 10.61 16.33
CA GLU A 10 -25.32 9.58 17.21
C GLU A 10 -24.68 8.20 16.95
N ASN A 11 -24.52 7.40 18.02
CA ASN A 11 -23.99 6.04 17.94
C ASN A 11 -22.72 5.94 17.11
N SER A 12 -21.75 6.81 17.40
CA SER A 12 -20.54 6.93 16.59
C SER A 12 -19.28 6.93 17.44
N ILE A 13 -18.19 6.44 16.85
CA ILE A 13 -16.83 6.48 17.41
C ILE A 13 -16.03 7.45 16.57
N LEU A 14 -15.36 8.40 17.22
CA LEU A 14 -14.33 9.24 16.59
C LEU A 14 -13.00 8.52 16.72
N VAL A 15 -12.35 8.30 15.58
CA VAL A 15 -11.02 7.67 15.50
C VAL A 15 -10.04 8.60 14.77
N PRO A 16 -8.72 8.40 14.92
CA PRO A 16 -7.74 9.05 14.05
C PRO A 16 -8.07 8.79 12.59
N GLY A 17 -7.66 9.68 11.70
CA GLY A 17 -7.73 9.41 10.27
C GLY A 17 -7.05 8.08 9.93
N LEU A 18 -7.74 7.25 9.15
CA LEU A 18 -7.23 5.93 8.79
C LEU A 18 -6.09 6.05 7.78
N VAL A 19 -5.14 5.12 7.85
CA VAL A 19 -3.96 5.07 7.01
C VAL A 19 -4.01 3.79 6.16
N ASN A 20 -4.07 3.93 4.85
CA ASN A 20 -3.95 2.84 3.91
C ASN A 20 -2.50 2.75 3.43
N SER A 21 -1.75 1.78 3.97
CA SER A 21 -0.30 1.71 3.75
C SER A 21 0.10 1.27 2.35
N HIS A 22 -0.84 0.67 1.59
CA HIS A 22 -0.62 0.22 0.23
C HIS A 22 -1.90 0.25 -0.59
N THR A 23 -1.86 0.96 -1.69
CA THR A 23 -2.93 0.99 -2.70
C THR A 23 -2.36 1.32 -4.08
N HIS A 24 -3.18 1.14 -5.12
CA HIS A 24 -2.94 1.60 -6.49
C HIS A 24 -4.14 2.45 -6.93
N LEU A 25 -4.14 3.73 -6.58
CA LEU A 25 -5.24 4.65 -6.91
C LEU A 25 -5.50 4.73 -8.43
N GLU A 26 -4.44 4.59 -9.22
CA GLU A 26 -4.50 4.62 -10.69
C GLU A 26 -5.30 3.46 -11.30
N LEU A 27 -5.47 2.35 -10.58
CA LEU A 27 -6.20 1.17 -11.04
C LEU A 27 -7.68 1.16 -10.63
N SER A 28 -8.17 2.24 -10.00
CA SER A 28 -9.53 2.32 -9.46
C SER A 28 -10.64 2.37 -10.52
N GLY A 29 -10.30 2.72 -11.76
CA GLY A 29 -11.24 2.69 -12.90
C GLY A 29 -11.30 1.35 -13.62
N ILE A 30 -10.56 0.35 -13.16
CA ILE A 30 -10.46 -0.98 -13.80
C ILE A 30 -11.31 -1.97 -13.04
N GLN A 31 -11.98 -2.84 -13.77
CA GLN A 31 -12.69 -4.00 -13.23
C GLN A 31 -12.08 -5.27 -13.79
N THR A 32 -11.73 -6.19 -12.89
CA THR A 32 -11.22 -7.51 -13.22
C THR A 32 -12.04 -8.58 -12.52
N SER A 33 -11.80 -9.83 -12.88
CA SER A 33 -12.39 -10.99 -12.20
C SER A 33 -11.30 -11.81 -11.50
N PRO A 34 -11.61 -12.47 -10.37
CA PRO A 34 -10.68 -13.34 -9.69
C PRO A 34 -10.12 -14.41 -10.64
N SER A 35 -8.80 -14.48 -10.75
CA SER A 35 -8.08 -15.48 -11.53
C SER A 35 -6.70 -15.72 -10.90
N LYS A 36 -5.90 -16.61 -11.50
CA LYS A 36 -4.50 -16.76 -11.09
C LYS A 36 -3.74 -15.47 -11.43
N MET A 37 -2.83 -15.08 -10.57
CA MET A 37 -2.04 -13.85 -10.74
C MET A 37 -1.29 -13.83 -12.08
N SER A 38 -0.76 -14.97 -12.53
CA SER A 38 -0.09 -15.16 -13.83
C SER A 38 -1.00 -14.96 -15.06
N ASP A 39 -2.32 -15.02 -14.91
CA ASP A 39 -3.30 -14.71 -15.97
C ASP A 39 -3.87 -13.30 -15.79
N TRP A 40 -4.06 -12.86 -14.55
CA TRP A 40 -4.60 -11.53 -14.21
C TRP A 40 -3.65 -10.38 -14.60
N ILE A 41 -2.34 -10.53 -14.36
CA ILE A 41 -1.35 -9.48 -14.71
C ILE A 41 -1.37 -9.15 -16.22
N PRO A 42 -1.31 -10.12 -17.15
CA PRO A 42 -1.41 -9.80 -18.57
C PRO A 42 -2.73 -9.13 -18.97
N GLU A 43 -3.85 -9.54 -18.36
CA GLU A 43 -5.16 -8.89 -18.57
C GLU A 43 -5.13 -7.43 -18.12
N LEU A 44 -4.64 -7.16 -16.91
CA LEU A 44 -4.49 -5.80 -16.39
C LEU A 44 -3.60 -4.95 -17.29
N VAL A 45 -2.42 -5.46 -17.64
CA VAL A 45 -1.46 -4.75 -18.49
C VAL A 45 -2.09 -4.42 -19.85
N SER A 46 -2.86 -5.34 -20.45
CA SER A 46 -3.53 -5.11 -21.73
C SER A 46 -4.55 -3.98 -21.67
N GLN A 47 -5.22 -3.78 -20.53
CA GLN A 47 -6.20 -2.70 -20.33
C GLN A 47 -5.55 -1.33 -20.20
N ILE A 48 -4.39 -1.23 -19.51
CA ILE A 48 -3.75 0.07 -19.20
C ILE A 48 -2.66 0.48 -20.19
N LYS A 49 -2.16 -0.44 -21.01
CA LYS A 49 -1.02 -0.22 -21.93
C LYS A 49 -1.16 1.04 -22.79
N GLU A 50 -2.37 1.31 -23.26
CA GLU A 50 -2.67 2.43 -24.16
C GLU A 50 -3.35 3.61 -23.42
N TRP A 51 -3.37 3.60 -22.09
CA TRP A 51 -4.01 4.69 -21.34
C TRP A 51 -3.19 5.98 -21.43
N PRO A 52 -3.78 7.08 -21.90
CA PRO A 52 -3.17 8.40 -21.78
C PRO A 52 -3.24 8.90 -20.33
N SER A 53 -2.37 9.85 -19.97
CA SER A 53 -2.24 10.38 -18.61
C SER A 53 -3.58 10.80 -17.97
N HIS A 54 -4.49 11.37 -18.73
CA HIS A 54 -5.77 11.81 -18.19
C HIS A 54 -6.70 10.67 -17.72
N LEU A 55 -6.54 9.45 -18.25
CA LEU A 55 -7.27 8.28 -17.74
C LEU A 55 -6.68 7.80 -16.41
N PHE A 56 -5.35 7.79 -16.25
CA PHE A 56 -4.71 7.52 -14.97
C PHE A 56 -5.15 8.54 -13.91
N LEU A 57 -5.17 9.84 -14.25
CA LEU A 57 -5.65 10.89 -13.34
C LEU A 57 -7.13 10.69 -12.96
N SER A 58 -7.98 10.39 -13.94
CA SER A 58 -9.42 10.18 -13.67
C SER A 58 -9.64 8.96 -12.78
N SER A 59 -8.91 7.87 -13.02
CA SER A 59 -8.93 6.65 -12.20
C SER A 59 -8.42 6.94 -10.78
N SER A 60 -7.31 7.67 -10.65
CA SER A 60 -6.77 8.10 -9.35
C SER A 60 -7.76 8.93 -8.54
N ARG A 61 -8.51 9.82 -9.18
CA ARG A 61 -9.58 10.60 -8.51
C ARG A 61 -10.70 9.70 -7.98
N ILE A 62 -11.09 8.66 -8.72
CA ILE A 62 -12.05 7.66 -8.24
C ILE A 62 -11.49 6.98 -6.97
N GLY A 63 -10.26 6.50 -7.00
CA GLY A 63 -9.61 5.86 -5.87
C GLY A 63 -9.48 6.78 -4.65
N THR A 64 -9.09 8.04 -4.88
CA THR A 64 -8.97 9.05 -3.81
C THR A 64 -10.31 9.32 -3.14
N VAL A 65 -11.39 9.48 -3.91
CA VAL A 65 -12.75 9.68 -3.36
C VAL A 65 -13.21 8.45 -2.58
N ASN A 66 -12.98 7.24 -3.10
CA ASN A 66 -13.31 5.99 -2.38
C ASN A 66 -12.53 5.88 -1.06
N SER A 67 -11.24 6.17 -1.06
CA SER A 67 -10.40 6.18 0.15
C SER A 67 -10.94 7.16 1.20
N ILE A 68 -11.20 8.42 0.80
CA ILE A 68 -11.72 9.46 1.72
C ILE A 68 -13.10 9.05 2.27
N SER A 69 -13.99 8.53 1.43
CA SER A 69 -15.32 8.10 1.87
C SER A 69 -15.27 6.92 2.84
N SER A 70 -14.15 6.17 2.86
CA SER A 70 -13.89 5.07 3.78
C SER A 70 -13.11 5.48 5.04
N GLY A 71 -12.91 6.79 5.28
CA GLY A 71 -12.22 7.30 6.47
C GLY A 71 -10.70 7.42 6.32
N VAL A 72 -10.14 7.12 5.16
CA VAL A 72 -8.71 7.18 4.91
C VAL A 72 -8.27 8.63 4.67
N THR A 73 -7.23 9.05 5.38
CA THR A 73 -6.67 10.41 5.30
C THR A 73 -5.22 10.43 4.79
N CYS A 74 -4.57 9.26 4.80
CA CYS A 74 -3.18 9.09 4.37
C CYS A 74 -3.03 7.76 3.63
N VAL A 75 -2.28 7.75 2.52
CA VAL A 75 -2.06 6.56 1.70
C VAL A 75 -0.58 6.35 1.33
N GLY A 76 -0.17 5.09 1.20
CA GLY A 76 1.00 4.68 0.45
C GLY A 76 0.54 4.19 -0.93
N ASP A 77 0.64 5.02 -1.93
CA ASP A 77 0.14 4.74 -3.28
C ASP A 77 1.26 4.34 -4.22
N ILE A 78 1.18 3.16 -4.83
CA ILE A 78 2.11 2.76 -5.89
C ILE A 78 1.55 3.23 -7.22
N SER A 79 2.34 4.02 -7.94
CA SER A 79 1.90 4.73 -9.12
C SER A 79 2.79 4.44 -10.33
N ILE A 80 2.18 3.97 -11.40
CA ILE A 80 2.83 3.72 -12.69
C ILE A 80 3.05 5.04 -13.43
N SER A 81 2.04 5.93 -13.41
CA SER A 81 2.06 7.18 -14.16
C SER A 81 2.60 8.38 -13.37
N GLY A 82 2.39 8.41 -12.06
CA GLY A 82 2.62 9.56 -11.17
C GLY A 82 1.41 10.50 -11.05
N GLU A 83 0.35 10.27 -11.83
CA GLU A 83 -0.83 11.15 -11.86
C GLU A 83 -1.65 11.12 -10.55
N SER A 84 -1.51 10.05 -9.76
CA SER A 84 -2.15 9.94 -8.45
C SER A 84 -1.75 11.08 -7.50
N LYS A 85 -0.54 11.64 -7.65
CA LYS A 85 -0.12 12.81 -6.88
C LYS A 85 -1.07 13.99 -7.06
N THR A 86 -1.42 14.32 -8.31
CA THR A 86 -2.37 15.39 -8.60
C THR A 86 -3.73 15.13 -7.94
N ALA A 87 -4.24 13.90 -8.03
CA ALA A 87 -5.51 13.54 -7.40
C ALA A 87 -5.49 13.67 -5.87
N MET A 88 -4.39 13.25 -5.22
CA MET A 88 -4.20 13.37 -3.77
C MET A 88 -4.10 14.83 -3.32
N VAL A 89 -3.33 15.65 -4.03
CA VAL A 89 -3.17 17.09 -3.75
C VAL A 89 -4.51 17.82 -3.88
N ASP A 90 -5.23 17.61 -4.98
CA ASP A 90 -6.56 18.23 -5.23
C ASP A 90 -7.55 17.90 -4.10
N ALA A 91 -7.49 16.70 -3.56
CA ALA A 91 -8.37 16.25 -2.48
C ALA A 91 -7.88 16.64 -1.07
N GLY A 92 -6.65 17.13 -0.94
CA GLY A 92 -5.99 17.40 0.35
C GLY A 92 -5.61 16.14 1.13
N MET A 93 -5.52 14.99 0.46
CA MET A 93 -5.09 13.72 1.05
C MET A 93 -3.59 13.74 1.29
N LYS A 94 -3.15 13.09 2.38
CA LYS A 94 -1.73 12.91 2.69
C LYS A 94 -1.21 11.58 2.13
N GLY A 95 0.10 11.46 2.01
CA GLY A 95 0.71 10.17 1.72
C GLY A 95 2.01 10.22 0.94
N ILE A 96 2.39 9.06 0.44
CA ILE A 96 3.53 8.88 -0.44
C ILE A 96 3.05 8.34 -1.78
N VAL A 97 3.50 8.97 -2.85
CA VAL A 97 3.43 8.38 -4.19
C VAL A 97 4.72 7.61 -4.42
N PHE A 98 4.64 6.30 -4.33
CA PHE A 98 5.74 5.40 -4.66
C PHE A 98 5.78 5.20 -6.17
N HIS A 99 6.74 5.85 -6.83
CA HIS A 99 6.93 5.73 -8.27
C HIS A 99 7.43 4.33 -8.62
N GLU A 100 6.68 3.63 -9.46
CA GLU A 100 6.96 2.25 -9.79
C GLU A 100 8.05 2.11 -10.85
N PHE A 101 8.96 1.16 -10.65
CA PHE A 101 10.01 0.76 -11.57
C PHE A 101 9.83 -0.71 -11.93
N LEU A 102 9.78 -0.98 -13.23
CA LEU A 102 9.72 -2.31 -13.83
C LEU A 102 10.91 -2.47 -14.78
N GLY A 103 11.59 -3.60 -14.72
CA GLY A 103 12.68 -3.92 -15.61
C GLY A 103 13.53 -5.08 -15.11
N ILE A 104 13.27 -6.26 -15.66
CA ILE A 104 13.99 -7.50 -15.31
C ILE A 104 15.34 -7.62 -16.05
N ASN A 105 15.51 -6.91 -17.18
CA ASN A 105 16.72 -6.92 -17.96
C ASN A 105 17.79 -6.00 -17.34
N ALA A 106 18.88 -6.57 -16.80
CA ALA A 106 19.96 -5.84 -16.16
C ALA A 106 20.69 -4.85 -17.10
N LYS A 107 20.59 -5.02 -18.44
CA LYS A 107 21.21 -4.11 -19.41
C LYS A 107 20.50 -2.75 -19.52
N GLU A 108 19.27 -2.65 -19.03
CA GLU A 108 18.41 -1.46 -19.17
C GLU A 108 18.35 -0.60 -17.89
N VAL A 109 19.06 -0.97 -16.83
CA VAL A 109 18.98 -0.35 -15.49
C VAL A 109 19.12 1.17 -15.55
N GLU A 110 20.18 1.69 -16.23
CA GLU A 110 20.41 3.14 -16.32
C GLU A 110 19.26 3.84 -17.05
N SER A 111 18.86 3.30 -18.21
CA SER A 111 17.81 3.86 -19.05
C SER A 111 16.45 3.91 -18.32
N ILE A 112 16.07 2.82 -17.63
CA ILE A 112 14.82 2.74 -16.86
C ILE A 112 14.85 3.73 -15.70
N PHE A 113 15.94 3.74 -14.95
CA PHE A 113 16.09 4.61 -13.80
C PHE A 113 16.02 6.09 -14.21
N ASP A 114 16.83 6.51 -15.18
CA ASP A 114 16.90 7.91 -15.62
C ASP A 114 15.58 8.39 -16.22
N LYS A 115 14.93 7.56 -17.05
CA LYS A 115 13.60 7.88 -17.61
C LYS A 115 12.57 8.13 -16.53
N ARG A 116 12.54 7.28 -15.49
CA ARG A 116 11.61 7.43 -14.37
C ARG A 116 11.93 8.66 -13.54
N MET A 117 13.19 8.88 -13.21
CA MET A 117 13.63 10.03 -12.41
C MET A 117 13.37 11.37 -13.12
N ASN A 118 13.59 11.42 -14.44
CA ASN A 118 13.26 12.60 -15.23
C ASN A 118 11.76 12.91 -15.16
N ARG A 119 10.89 11.89 -15.30
CA ARG A 119 9.45 12.06 -15.15
C ARG A 119 9.05 12.55 -13.75
N ILE A 120 9.68 12.03 -12.70
CA ILE A 120 9.44 12.50 -11.33
C ILE A 120 9.84 13.98 -11.18
N SER A 121 10.92 14.42 -11.81
CA SER A 121 11.36 15.82 -11.75
C SER A 121 10.37 16.78 -12.40
N GLU A 122 9.67 16.36 -13.44
CA GLU A 122 8.62 17.17 -14.09
C GLU A 122 7.48 17.49 -13.11
N TYR A 123 7.12 16.57 -12.21
CA TYR A 123 6.11 16.84 -11.17
C TYR A 123 6.60 17.78 -10.07
N LYS A 124 7.92 17.89 -9.82
CA LYS A 124 8.47 18.82 -8.83
C LYS A 124 8.41 20.27 -9.30
N ASP A 125 8.63 20.52 -10.59
CA ASP A 125 8.67 21.87 -11.15
C ASP A 125 7.27 22.52 -11.28
N TYR A 126 6.22 21.70 -11.27
CA TYR A 126 4.81 22.19 -11.29
C TYR A 126 4.33 22.71 -9.93
N GLU A 127 5.12 22.47 -8.87
CA GLU A 127 4.76 22.78 -7.49
C GLU A 127 5.42 24.08 -7.04
N GLY A 128 4.81 25.21 -7.40
CA GLY A 128 5.23 26.53 -6.91
C GLY A 128 5.13 26.74 -5.38
N GLU A 129 4.58 25.78 -4.63
CA GLU A 129 4.61 25.66 -3.17
C GLU A 129 4.70 24.18 -2.80
N SER A 130 5.68 23.81 -1.98
CA SER A 130 5.87 22.43 -1.50
C SER A 130 4.61 21.96 -0.78
N ASN A 131 3.87 21.03 -1.38
CA ASN A 131 2.82 20.34 -0.65
C ASN A 131 3.48 19.29 0.25
N GLU A 132 3.80 19.68 1.47
CA GLU A 132 4.52 18.87 2.46
C GLU A 132 3.80 17.55 2.80
N PHE A 133 2.51 17.45 2.43
CA PHE A 133 1.68 16.31 2.78
C PHE A 133 1.68 15.18 1.75
N VAL A 134 2.08 15.42 0.50
CA VAL A 134 2.21 14.38 -0.53
C VAL A 134 3.68 14.27 -0.96
N ARG A 135 4.33 13.22 -0.48
CA ARG A 135 5.76 12.98 -0.68
C ARG A 135 6.02 12.02 -1.84
N HIS A 136 7.21 12.07 -2.39
CA HIS A 136 7.70 11.07 -3.33
C HIS A 136 8.35 9.89 -2.59
N GLY A 137 8.12 8.68 -3.11
CA GLY A 137 8.80 7.46 -2.75
C GLY A 137 9.16 6.66 -4.00
N LEU A 138 9.83 5.55 -3.84
CA LEU A 138 10.25 4.68 -4.92
C LEU A 138 9.70 3.27 -4.71
N SER A 139 9.29 2.62 -5.79
CA SER A 139 8.85 1.23 -5.75
C SER A 139 9.54 0.42 -6.85
N PRO A 140 10.64 -0.30 -6.57
CA PRO A 140 10.94 -1.46 -7.38
C PRO A 140 9.77 -2.43 -7.25
N HIS A 141 9.07 -2.73 -8.36
CA HIS A 141 7.75 -3.38 -8.33
C HIS A 141 7.76 -4.67 -7.50
N SER A 142 8.50 -5.67 -7.95
CA SER A 142 8.64 -6.97 -7.28
C SER A 142 9.92 -7.68 -7.74
N PRO A 143 10.49 -8.61 -6.97
CA PRO A 143 11.69 -9.37 -7.35
C PRO A 143 11.55 -10.13 -8.67
N TYR A 144 10.35 -10.55 -9.04
CA TYR A 144 10.13 -11.24 -10.32
C TYR A 144 10.13 -10.31 -11.55
N SER A 145 9.94 -9.01 -11.38
CA SER A 145 9.77 -8.05 -12.48
C SER A 145 10.81 -6.93 -12.49
N THR A 146 11.72 -6.93 -11.54
CA THR A 146 12.76 -5.90 -11.37
C THR A 146 14.09 -6.58 -11.11
N SER A 147 15.11 -6.31 -11.94
CA SER A 147 16.44 -6.89 -11.77
C SER A 147 17.11 -6.46 -10.46
N VAL A 148 18.01 -7.30 -9.96
CA VAL A 148 18.75 -7.04 -8.72
C VAL A 148 19.54 -5.72 -8.81
N ASP A 149 20.18 -5.46 -9.94
CA ASP A 149 20.95 -4.23 -10.17
C ASP A 149 20.04 -2.99 -10.13
N LEU A 150 18.82 -3.10 -10.66
CA LEU A 150 17.84 -2.02 -10.59
C LEU A 150 17.32 -1.82 -9.14
N TYR A 151 17.10 -2.91 -8.39
CA TYR A 151 16.80 -2.84 -6.95
C TYR A 151 17.91 -2.13 -6.18
N GLU A 152 19.17 -2.51 -6.39
CA GLU A 152 20.31 -1.88 -5.71
C GLU A 152 20.40 -0.38 -6.01
N LYS A 153 20.17 0.01 -7.25
CA LYS A 153 20.18 1.41 -7.67
C LYS A 153 19.05 2.21 -7.03
N ILE A 154 17.81 1.70 -7.11
CA ILE A 154 16.62 2.37 -6.57
C ILE A 154 16.74 2.52 -5.05
N THR A 155 17.05 1.42 -4.35
CA THR A 155 17.13 1.42 -2.88
C THR A 155 18.28 2.27 -2.36
N SER A 156 19.41 2.30 -3.08
CA SER A 156 20.53 3.17 -2.75
C SER A 156 20.17 4.65 -2.94
N TYR A 157 19.48 4.99 -4.03
CA TYR A 157 19.01 6.35 -4.25
C TYR A 157 18.01 6.77 -3.18
N GLY A 158 17.04 5.91 -2.83
CA GLY A 158 16.07 6.17 -1.77
C GLY A 158 16.75 6.43 -0.43
N SER A 159 17.71 5.60 -0.05
CA SER A 159 18.49 5.76 1.19
C SER A 159 19.27 7.07 1.24
N LEU A 160 19.95 7.43 0.15
CA LEU A 160 20.77 8.66 0.06
C LEU A 160 19.91 9.94 0.09
N ASN A 161 18.68 9.89 -0.42
CA ASN A 161 17.79 11.04 -0.54
C ASN A 161 16.65 11.02 0.49
N TYR A 162 16.67 10.10 1.46
CA TYR A 162 15.64 9.93 2.49
C TYR A 162 14.23 9.68 1.92
N TRP A 163 14.16 9.06 0.73
CA TRP A 163 12.89 8.64 0.15
C TRP A 163 12.55 7.23 0.61
N LYS A 164 11.31 7.02 1.01
CA LYS A 164 10.83 5.70 1.37
C LYS A 164 10.80 4.78 0.15
N VAL A 165 11.07 3.50 0.38
CA VAL A 165 11.01 2.44 -0.63
C VAL A 165 10.00 1.40 -0.22
N ALA A 166 9.04 1.11 -1.11
CA ALA A 166 8.07 0.02 -0.99
C ALA A 166 8.26 -0.99 -2.11
N THR A 167 7.92 -2.25 -1.88
CA THR A 167 7.97 -3.29 -2.91
C THR A 167 6.98 -4.41 -2.60
N HIS A 168 6.35 -4.99 -3.65
CA HIS A 168 5.61 -6.24 -3.52
C HIS A 168 6.60 -7.39 -3.32
N LEU A 169 6.29 -8.29 -2.41
CA LEU A 169 7.25 -9.32 -2.01
C LEU A 169 6.52 -10.59 -1.57
N LEU A 170 6.83 -11.70 -2.25
CA LEU A 170 6.30 -13.03 -1.91
C LEU A 170 4.77 -13.05 -1.78
N GLU A 171 4.09 -12.47 -2.77
CA GLU A 171 2.63 -12.36 -2.80
C GLU A 171 1.97 -13.70 -3.13
N SER A 172 2.55 -14.47 -4.06
CA SER A 172 1.93 -15.68 -4.61
C SER A 172 2.87 -16.90 -4.62
N PRO A 173 2.32 -18.14 -4.60
CA PRO A 173 3.11 -19.33 -4.82
C PRO A 173 3.79 -19.37 -6.19
N GLU A 174 3.16 -18.76 -7.22
CA GLU A 174 3.74 -18.65 -8.55
C GLU A 174 4.99 -17.76 -8.57
N GLU A 175 4.97 -16.66 -7.82
CA GLU A 175 6.13 -15.79 -7.62
C GLU A 175 7.26 -16.58 -6.94
N SER A 176 6.98 -17.23 -5.81
CA SER A 176 7.96 -18.02 -5.08
C SER A 176 8.62 -19.08 -5.98
N GLN A 177 7.81 -19.81 -6.74
CA GLN A 177 8.31 -20.83 -7.67
C GLN A 177 9.22 -20.23 -8.74
N PHE A 178 8.83 -19.08 -9.32
CA PHE A 178 9.63 -18.42 -10.34
C PHE A 178 10.97 -17.91 -9.79
N LEU A 179 10.97 -17.27 -8.62
CA LEU A 179 12.17 -16.76 -7.98
C LEU A 179 13.16 -17.89 -7.56
N GLU A 180 12.63 -19.05 -7.21
CA GLU A 180 13.44 -20.20 -6.85
C GLU A 180 14.02 -20.95 -8.05
N THR A 181 13.25 -21.09 -9.15
CA THR A 181 13.57 -22.01 -10.24
C THR A 181 13.75 -21.36 -11.62
N GLY A 182 13.34 -20.12 -11.80
CA GLY A 182 13.24 -19.45 -13.10
C GLY A 182 12.09 -19.93 -13.98
N GLY A 183 11.27 -20.89 -13.49
CA GLY A 183 10.23 -21.57 -14.25
C GLY A 183 8.82 -21.34 -13.71
N GLY A 184 7.88 -22.11 -14.27
CA GLY A 184 6.50 -22.13 -13.77
C GLY A 184 5.55 -21.20 -14.50
N ALA A 185 4.49 -20.78 -13.80
CA ALA A 185 3.43 -19.97 -14.39
C ALA A 185 3.90 -18.55 -14.77
N PHE A 186 4.81 -17.97 -13.97
CA PHE A 186 5.34 -16.63 -14.26
C PHE A 186 6.29 -16.62 -15.46
N GLN A 187 7.07 -17.67 -15.69
CA GLN A 187 7.82 -17.80 -16.95
C GLN A 187 6.86 -17.70 -18.16
N LYS A 188 5.77 -18.48 -18.15
CA LYS A 188 4.76 -18.45 -19.23
C LYS A 188 4.05 -17.10 -19.33
N MET A 189 3.86 -16.41 -18.22
CA MET A 189 3.33 -15.04 -18.18
C MET A 189 4.26 -14.08 -18.91
N PHE A 190 5.55 -14.14 -18.67
CA PHE A 190 6.55 -13.31 -19.36
C PHE A 190 6.63 -13.62 -20.86
N GLU A 191 6.50 -14.89 -21.25
CA GLU A 191 6.37 -15.26 -22.67
C GLU A 191 5.15 -14.59 -23.33
N LYS A 192 3.97 -14.57 -22.64
CA LYS A 192 2.76 -13.89 -23.11
C LYS A 192 2.93 -12.37 -23.21
N LEU A 193 3.71 -11.78 -22.30
CA LEU A 193 3.99 -10.33 -22.25
C LEU A 193 5.14 -9.95 -23.19
N GLU A 194 5.74 -10.88 -23.92
CA GLU A 194 6.90 -10.67 -24.79
C GLU A 194 8.09 -10.01 -24.04
N SER A 195 8.23 -10.32 -22.74
CA SER A 195 9.28 -9.77 -21.90
C SER A 195 10.53 -10.62 -21.95
N ASP A 196 11.69 -9.95 -22.12
CA ASP A 196 13.01 -10.61 -22.09
C ASP A 196 13.42 -10.93 -20.65
N ILE A 197 13.42 -12.22 -20.31
CA ILE A 197 13.86 -12.74 -19.01
C ILE A 197 15.13 -13.57 -19.09
N ASP A 198 15.85 -13.56 -20.22
CA ASP A 198 17.05 -14.39 -20.44
C ASP A 198 18.18 -14.08 -19.44
N SER A 199 18.17 -12.88 -18.86
CA SER A 199 19.16 -12.47 -17.86
C SER A 199 18.73 -12.77 -16.41
N PHE A 200 17.54 -13.32 -16.20
CA PHE A 200 17.07 -13.65 -14.85
C PHE A 200 17.79 -14.89 -14.32
N GLU A 201 18.38 -14.77 -13.15
CA GLU A 201 18.99 -15.88 -12.42
C GLU A 201 18.16 -16.18 -11.16
N PRO A 202 17.74 -17.44 -10.94
CA PRO A 202 17.06 -17.84 -9.72
C PRO A 202 17.88 -17.55 -8.47
N TYR A 203 17.21 -17.13 -7.41
CA TYR A 203 17.90 -16.72 -6.18
C TYR A 203 18.42 -17.88 -5.34
N GLY A 204 17.86 -19.10 -5.50
CA GLY A 204 18.25 -20.29 -4.74
C GLY A 204 17.93 -20.24 -3.24
N CYS A 205 17.29 -19.18 -2.78
CA CYS A 205 16.78 -18.99 -1.41
C CYS A 205 15.60 -18.01 -1.44
N SER A 206 14.98 -17.75 -0.28
CA SER A 206 13.95 -16.71 -0.17
C SER A 206 14.48 -15.36 -0.72
N PRO A 207 13.70 -14.58 -1.48
CA PRO A 207 14.10 -13.23 -1.92
C PRO A 207 14.40 -12.30 -0.74
N ILE A 208 13.81 -12.49 0.42
CA ILE A 208 14.11 -11.74 1.64
C ILE A 208 15.52 -12.06 2.13
N GLU A 209 15.86 -13.35 2.17
CA GLU A 209 17.21 -13.77 2.52
C GLU A 209 18.24 -13.27 1.50
N PHE A 210 17.95 -13.39 0.21
CA PHE A 210 18.80 -12.90 -0.87
C PHE A 210 19.03 -11.38 -0.77
N PHE A 211 17.99 -10.60 -0.55
CA PHE A 211 18.10 -9.15 -0.39
C PHE A 211 18.84 -8.76 0.89
N ASN A 212 18.72 -9.55 1.96
CA ASN A 212 19.49 -9.33 3.17
C ASN A 212 20.99 -9.59 2.93
N GLN A 213 21.36 -10.66 2.21
CA GLN A 213 22.75 -10.98 1.86
C GLN A 213 23.37 -9.89 0.95
N LYS A 214 22.57 -9.29 0.06
CA LYS A 214 22.98 -8.20 -0.85
C LYS A 214 22.98 -6.81 -0.18
N GLY A 215 22.51 -6.67 1.05
CA GLY A 215 22.40 -5.36 1.70
C GLY A 215 21.33 -4.46 1.06
N ILE A 216 20.34 -5.04 0.39
CA ILE A 216 19.17 -4.37 -0.18
C ILE A 216 18.07 -4.24 0.87
N LEU A 217 17.80 -5.31 1.65
CA LEU A 217 16.67 -5.41 2.57
C LEU A 217 16.59 -4.24 3.56
N GLN A 218 17.71 -3.83 4.14
CA GLN A 218 17.78 -2.72 5.10
C GLN A 218 17.45 -1.34 4.52
N LYS A 219 17.34 -1.23 3.19
CA LYS A 219 16.98 0.00 2.48
C LYS A 219 15.52 0.01 2.05
N ILE A 220 14.79 -1.09 2.26
CA ILE A 220 13.36 -1.22 2.02
C ILE A 220 12.63 -0.82 3.30
N ASN A 221 11.62 0.05 3.18
CA ASN A 221 10.82 0.50 4.33
C ASN A 221 9.53 -0.30 4.47
N LEU A 222 8.94 -0.72 3.34
CA LEU A 222 7.64 -1.38 3.28
C LEU A 222 7.68 -2.56 2.31
N ALA A 223 7.51 -3.76 2.83
CA ALA A 223 7.28 -4.97 2.06
C ALA A 223 5.79 -5.27 2.03
N VAL A 224 5.21 -5.39 0.83
CA VAL A 224 3.78 -5.57 0.65
C VAL A 224 3.48 -7.05 0.44
N HIS A 225 2.35 -7.50 0.98
CA HIS A 225 1.83 -8.86 0.99
C HIS A 225 2.60 -9.81 1.92
N CYS A 226 3.79 -10.27 1.55
CA CYS A 226 4.59 -11.26 2.31
C CYS A 226 3.82 -12.54 2.66
N ASN A 227 2.92 -12.98 1.76
CA ASN A 227 2.03 -14.11 2.00
C ASN A 227 2.78 -15.47 2.06
N GLN A 228 3.88 -15.58 1.30
CA GLN A 228 4.67 -16.82 1.17
C GLN A 228 5.98 -16.76 1.98
N THR A 229 5.92 -16.19 3.19
CA THR A 229 7.09 -16.00 4.07
C THR A 229 7.11 -17.02 5.20
N ASP A 230 8.30 -17.31 5.70
CA ASP A 230 8.56 -18.20 6.83
C ASP A 230 9.18 -17.48 8.05
N GLU A 231 9.49 -18.22 9.11
CA GLU A 231 10.05 -17.67 10.35
C GLU A 231 11.42 -16.99 10.16
N ASN A 232 12.24 -17.48 9.24
CA ASN A 232 13.53 -16.88 8.94
C ASN A 232 13.32 -15.51 8.25
N ASP A 233 12.38 -15.45 7.32
CA ASP A 233 12.00 -14.23 6.63
C ASP A 233 11.46 -13.17 7.63
N TRP A 234 10.57 -13.58 8.57
CA TRP A 234 10.03 -12.67 9.59
C TRP A 234 11.12 -12.11 10.50
N ARG A 235 12.07 -12.94 10.91
CA ARG A 235 13.23 -12.51 11.69
C ARG A 235 14.07 -11.49 10.93
N LEU A 236 14.31 -11.70 9.63
CA LEU A 236 15.08 -10.80 8.79
C LEU A 236 14.35 -9.47 8.57
N LEU A 237 13.03 -9.48 8.25
CA LEU A 237 12.21 -8.29 8.12
C LEU A 237 12.24 -7.44 9.39
N ARG A 238 12.00 -8.07 10.55
CA ARG A 238 12.06 -7.38 11.85
C ARG A 238 13.44 -6.80 12.13
N THR A 239 14.51 -7.56 11.93
CA THR A 239 15.88 -7.13 12.26
C THR A 239 16.32 -5.95 11.39
N ASN A 240 15.85 -5.87 10.16
CA ASN A 240 16.15 -4.78 9.23
C ASN A 240 15.16 -3.61 9.32
N GLY A 241 14.17 -3.66 10.23
CA GLY A 241 13.22 -2.57 10.42
C GLY A 241 12.22 -2.41 9.28
N VAL A 242 11.94 -3.47 8.53
CA VAL A 242 11.00 -3.46 7.41
C VAL A 242 9.58 -3.65 7.94
N HIS A 243 8.66 -2.75 7.57
CA HIS A 243 7.23 -2.95 7.84
C HIS A 243 6.62 -3.89 6.81
N VAL A 244 5.69 -4.73 7.25
CA VAL A 244 4.93 -5.63 6.39
C VAL A 244 3.50 -5.10 6.24
N CYS A 245 3.11 -4.79 5.01
CA CYS A 245 1.75 -4.38 4.69
C CYS A 245 0.94 -5.59 4.25
N VAL A 246 0.00 -6.00 5.08
CA VAL A 246 -0.89 -7.12 4.79
C VAL A 246 -2.14 -6.61 4.06
N CYS A 247 -2.55 -7.33 2.99
CA CYS A 247 -3.73 -7.01 2.18
C CYS A 247 -4.70 -8.22 2.16
N PRO A 248 -5.45 -8.47 3.26
CA PRO A 248 -6.22 -9.70 3.43
C PRO A 248 -7.26 -9.97 2.34
N ARG A 249 -7.91 -8.90 1.84
CA ARG A 249 -8.98 -9.04 0.85
C ARG A 249 -8.43 -9.24 -0.56
N SER A 250 -7.30 -8.60 -0.90
CA SER A 250 -6.57 -8.89 -2.13
C SER A 250 -6.07 -10.34 -2.15
N ALA A 251 -5.49 -10.84 -1.05
CA ALA A 251 -5.13 -12.25 -0.91
C ALA A 251 -6.33 -13.17 -1.13
N SER A 252 -7.50 -12.81 -0.61
CA SER A 252 -8.73 -13.58 -0.80
C SER A 252 -9.23 -13.54 -2.25
N PHE A 253 -9.08 -12.40 -2.94
CA PHE A 253 -9.43 -12.25 -4.35
C PHE A 253 -8.64 -13.22 -5.25
N PHE A 254 -7.34 -13.36 -5.01
CA PHE A 254 -6.46 -14.28 -5.73
C PHE A 254 -6.49 -15.72 -5.17
N ASN A 255 -7.27 -15.98 -4.14
CA ASN A 255 -7.26 -17.25 -3.40
C ASN A 255 -5.87 -17.62 -2.84
N HIS A 256 -5.10 -16.62 -2.44
CA HIS A 256 -3.83 -16.79 -1.76
C HIS A 256 -4.06 -17.04 -0.25
N GLN A 257 -3.21 -17.85 0.34
CA GLN A 257 -3.13 -17.96 1.80
C GLN A 257 -2.26 -16.82 2.33
N LEU A 258 -2.73 -16.16 3.38
CA LEU A 258 -1.89 -15.24 4.14
C LEU A 258 -0.82 -16.06 4.90
N ALA A 259 0.33 -15.43 5.14
CA ALA A 259 1.28 -15.94 6.12
C ALA A 259 0.62 -16.14 7.51
N ASP A 260 1.26 -16.86 8.39
CA ASP A 260 0.75 -17.06 9.75
C ASP A 260 0.85 -15.76 10.56
N ILE A 261 -0.23 -14.97 10.49
CA ILE A 261 -0.31 -13.65 11.13
C ILE A 261 -0.09 -13.72 12.63
N PHE A 262 -0.64 -14.75 13.29
CA PHE A 262 -0.45 -14.96 14.73
C PHE A 262 1.04 -15.11 15.06
N ARG A 263 1.78 -15.96 14.35
CA ARG A 263 3.22 -16.14 14.58
C ARG A 263 4.05 -14.94 14.17
N MET A 264 3.69 -14.24 13.08
CA MET A 264 4.35 -12.97 12.70
C MET A 264 4.27 -11.94 13.83
N ARG A 265 3.10 -11.81 14.45
CA ARG A 265 2.87 -10.92 15.61
C ARG A 265 3.71 -11.34 16.80
N GLU A 266 3.68 -12.63 17.18
CA GLU A 266 4.48 -13.19 18.28
C GLU A 266 5.98 -12.94 18.09
N GLN A 267 6.46 -12.98 16.86
CA GLN A 267 7.84 -12.67 16.52
C GLN A 267 8.15 -11.18 16.41
N GLY A 268 7.17 -10.30 16.60
CA GLY A 268 7.34 -8.86 16.61
C GLY A 268 7.58 -8.25 15.23
N VAL A 269 7.04 -8.86 14.17
CA VAL A 269 7.01 -8.25 12.83
C VAL A 269 6.14 -6.99 12.88
N MET A 270 6.62 -5.89 12.32
CA MET A 270 5.89 -4.62 12.27
C MET A 270 4.81 -4.66 11.19
N LEU A 271 3.57 -4.95 11.57
CA LEU A 271 2.44 -5.08 10.66
C LEU A 271 1.70 -3.76 10.47
N CYS A 272 1.23 -3.52 9.26
CA CYS A 272 0.24 -2.49 8.89
C CYS A 272 -0.70 -3.05 7.81
N LEU A 273 -1.77 -2.31 7.48
CA LEU A 273 -2.77 -2.74 6.52
C LEU A 273 -2.73 -1.92 5.24
N GLY A 274 -3.02 -2.57 4.13
CA GLY A 274 -3.25 -1.98 2.83
C GLY A 274 -4.43 -2.64 2.13
N THR A 275 -5.06 -1.93 1.21
CA THR A 275 -6.20 -2.44 0.45
C THR A 275 -5.83 -3.08 -0.87
N ASP A 276 -4.62 -2.80 -1.35
CA ASP A 276 -4.28 -3.00 -2.74
C ASP A 276 -5.21 -2.17 -3.68
N SER A 277 -5.42 -2.56 -4.92
CA SER A 277 -6.23 -1.83 -5.90
C SER A 277 -7.72 -2.20 -5.86
N LEU A 278 -8.59 -1.32 -6.39
CA LEU A 278 -9.98 -1.71 -6.71
C LEU A 278 -10.07 -2.78 -7.81
N ALA A 279 -8.99 -3.06 -8.52
CA ALA A 279 -8.94 -4.16 -9.48
C ALA A 279 -8.76 -5.53 -8.80
N SER A 280 -8.29 -5.59 -7.54
CA SER A 280 -8.07 -6.81 -6.76
C SER A 280 -8.75 -6.79 -5.39
N SER A 281 -9.51 -5.73 -5.07
CA SER A 281 -10.20 -5.59 -3.79
C SER A 281 -11.57 -4.93 -4.01
N PRO A 282 -12.63 -5.32 -3.29
CA PRO A 282 -13.98 -4.80 -3.50
C PRO A 282 -14.17 -3.35 -3.04
N SER A 283 -13.27 -2.81 -2.19
CA SER A 283 -13.29 -1.41 -1.75
C SER A 283 -11.92 -0.98 -1.22
N LEU A 284 -11.71 0.32 -1.02
CA LEU A 284 -10.50 0.88 -0.39
C LEU A 284 -10.70 1.16 1.12
N SER A 285 -11.49 0.32 1.80
CA SER A 285 -11.78 0.44 3.23
C SER A 285 -10.78 -0.32 4.09
N ILE A 286 -9.98 0.41 4.85
CA ILE A 286 -9.04 -0.18 5.82
C ILE A 286 -9.76 -0.87 6.99
N LEU A 287 -10.96 -0.42 7.36
CA LEU A 287 -11.76 -1.11 8.38
C LEU A 287 -12.18 -2.51 7.91
N GLU A 288 -12.53 -2.66 6.63
CA GLU A 288 -12.87 -3.96 6.07
C GLU A 288 -11.65 -4.87 5.94
N GLU A 289 -10.45 -4.33 5.69
CA GLU A 289 -9.20 -5.12 5.76
C GLU A 289 -8.93 -5.61 7.19
N ALA A 290 -9.13 -4.76 8.20
CA ALA A 290 -8.98 -5.15 9.60
C ALA A 290 -9.98 -6.25 10.00
N ILE A 291 -11.23 -6.16 9.55
CA ILE A 291 -12.23 -7.21 9.76
C ILE A 291 -11.78 -8.53 9.12
N ALA A 292 -11.33 -8.47 7.87
CA ALA A 292 -10.84 -9.64 7.14
C ALA A 292 -9.58 -10.25 7.80
N LEU A 293 -8.68 -9.41 8.33
CA LEU A 293 -7.52 -9.87 9.08
C LEU A 293 -7.93 -10.62 10.36
N ARG A 294 -8.89 -10.07 11.13
CA ARG A 294 -9.38 -10.71 12.36
C ARG A 294 -10.12 -12.03 12.08
N GLU A 295 -10.70 -12.21 10.91
CA GLU A 295 -11.25 -13.52 10.49
C GLU A 295 -10.15 -14.59 10.31
N LYS A 296 -8.92 -14.17 10.04
CA LYS A 296 -7.75 -15.07 9.93
C LYS A 296 -7.05 -15.31 11.27
N ASP A 297 -7.04 -14.30 12.13
CA ASP A 297 -6.49 -14.39 13.50
C ASP A 297 -7.46 -13.70 14.48
N SER A 298 -8.33 -14.49 15.08
CA SER A 298 -9.34 -14.03 16.04
C SER A 298 -8.76 -13.55 17.38
N SER A 299 -7.46 -13.75 17.63
CA SER A 299 -6.78 -13.29 18.84
C SER A 299 -6.43 -11.79 18.81
N ILE A 300 -6.58 -11.12 17.66
CA ILE A 300 -6.25 -9.70 17.52
C ILE A 300 -7.29 -8.85 18.26
N GLU A 301 -6.84 -8.13 19.26
CA GLU A 301 -7.67 -7.19 20.02
C GLU A 301 -8.08 -5.97 19.17
N ALA A 302 -9.25 -5.38 19.44
CA ALA A 302 -9.74 -4.21 18.71
C ALA A 302 -8.77 -3.01 18.75
N SER A 303 -8.09 -2.83 19.86
CA SER A 303 -7.05 -1.79 20.03
C SER A 303 -5.86 -1.99 19.09
N GLU A 304 -5.45 -3.24 18.87
CA GLU A 304 -4.38 -3.60 17.97
C GLU A 304 -4.82 -3.46 16.50
N LEU A 305 -6.06 -3.88 16.17
CA LEU A 305 -6.64 -3.64 14.85
C LEU A 305 -6.68 -2.15 14.52
N LEU A 306 -7.14 -1.31 15.46
CA LEU A 306 -7.14 0.14 15.26
C LEU A 306 -5.72 0.68 15.03
N MET A 307 -4.74 0.15 15.76
CA MET A 307 -3.34 0.53 15.57
C MET A 307 -2.85 0.17 14.16
N TYR A 308 -3.23 -1.01 13.62
CA TYR A 308 -2.90 -1.40 12.24
C TYR A 308 -3.59 -0.50 11.19
N CYS A 309 -4.81 -0.04 11.48
CA CYS A 309 -5.55 0.89 10.62
C CYS A 309 -5.03 2.35 10.67
N THR A 310 -4.14 2.69 11.60
CA THR A 310 -3.78 4.09 11.89
C THR A 310 -2.27 4.24 12.08
N LEU A 311 -1.78 4.18 13.33
CA LEU A 311 -0.41 4.52 13.72
C LEU A 311 0.65 3.60 13.08
N SER A 312 0.36 2.31 12.89
CA SER A 312 1.32 1.39 12.26
C SER A 312 1.58 1.78 10.80
N GLY A 313 0.52 2.09 10.04
CA GLY A 313 0.66 2.60 8.69
C GLY A 313 1.38 3.96 8.64
N SER A 314 1.06 4.85 9.58
CA SER A 314 1.73 6.15 9.69
C SER A 314 3.25 5.99 9.90
N ARG A 315 3.68 5.08 10.77
CA ARG A 315 5.10 4.75 10.97
C ARG A 315 5.75 4.15 9.73
N ALA A 316 5.07 3.22 9.06
CA ALA A 316 5.57 2.63 7.82
C ALA A 316 5.84 3.70 6.75
N LEU A 317 4.94 4.67 6.63
CA LEU A 317 5.03 5.78 5.70
C LEU A 317 5.87 6.97 6.20
N GLY A 318 6.25 6.99 7.50
CA GLY A 318 7.09 8.06 8.10
C GLY A 318 6.34 9.37 8.31
N PHE A 319 5.08 9.30 8.75
CA PHE A 319 4.24 10.46 9.09
C PHE A 319 3.89 10.52 10.59
N GLU A 320 4.46 9.67 11.43
CA GLU A 320 4.15 9.60 12.85
C GLU A 320 4.51 10.88 13.60
N ASN A 321 5.56 11.59 13.16
CA ASN A 321 6.01 12.83 13.79
C ASN A 321 5.06 14.01 13.52
N GLU A 322 4.28 13.98 12.45
CA GLU A 322 3.23 14.95 12.15
C GLU A 322 1.91 14.63 12.84
N GLY A 323 1.85 13.51 13.56
CA GLY A 323 0.64 13.06 14.26
C GLY A 323 -0.40 12.39 13.37
N VAL A 324 -0.05 11.97 12.15
CA VAL A 324 -0.93 11.17 11.31
C VAL A 324 -1.23 9.83 11.98
N GLY A 325 -2.49 9.39 11.94
CA GLY A 325 -2.92 8.15 12.59
C GLY A 325 -3.02 8.23 14.13
N ALA A 326 -2.95 9.44 14.71
CA ALA A 326 -3.10 9.67 16.14
C ALA A 326 -3.93 10.95 16.44
N ILE A 327 -4.64 10.97 17.55
CA ILE A 327 -5.29 12.18 18.07
C ILE A 327 -4.46 12.68 19.24
N ILE A 328 -3.57 13.62 18.96
CA ILE A 328 -2.64 14.19 19.93
C ILE A 328 -2.61 15.73 19.86
N PRO A 329 -2.37 16.44 20.96
CA PRO A 329 -2.19 17.89 20.93
C PRO A 329 -1.01 18.28 20.01
N GLY A 330 -1.27 19.21 19.07
CA GLY A 330 -0.28 19.68 18.11
C GLY A 330 -0.11 18.78 16.87
N GLY A 331 -0.77 17.63 16.81
CA GLY A 331 -0.83 16.79 15.61
C GLY A 331 -1.77 17.34 14.55
N VAL A 332 -1.74 16.73 13.37
CA VAL A 332 -2.68 17.07 12.28
C VAL A 332 -4.12 16.78 12.69
N ALA A 333 -5.05 17.60 12.22
CA ALA A 333 -6.48 17.43 12.52
C ALA A 333 -7.13 16.48 11.50
N ASP A 334 -6.75 15.20 11.56
CA ASP A 334 -7.25 14.13 10.71
C ASP A 334 -8.09 13.14 11.52
N PHE A 335 -9.37 12.99 11.16
CA PHE A 335 -10.32 12.16 11.90
C PHE A 335 -11.24 11.40 10.96
N ALA A 336 -11.71 10.25 11.42
CA ALA A 336 -12.87 9.58 10.87
C ALA A 336 -13.94 9.40 11.94
N VAL A 337 -15.20 9.63 11.58
CA VAL A 337 -16.36 9.34 12.40
C VAL A 337 -17.04 8.11 11.86
N VAL A 338 -17.08 7.05 12.65
CA VAL A 338 -17.66 5.77 12.27
C VAL A 338 -18.93 5.53 13.08
N GLN A 339 -20.06 5.46 12.40
CA GLN A 339 -21.33 5.09 13.03
C GLN A 339 -21.38 3.59 13.21
N VAL A 340 -21.65 3.17 14.44
CA VAL A 340 -21.87 1.76 14.79
C VAL A 340 -23.37 1.42 14.84
N PRO A 341 -23.74 0.14 14.76
CA PRO A 341 -25.14 -0.27 14.84
C PRO A 341 -25.86 0.21 16.10
N LYS A 342 -27.14 0.61 15.95
CA LYS A 342 -27.94 1.17 17.05
C LYS A 342 -28.45 0.14 18.07
N ASP A 343 -28.32 -1.14 17.76
CA ASP A 343 -28.76 -2.25 18.62
C ASP A 343 -27.78 -2.55 19.78
N TYR A 344 -26.64 -1.88 19.81
CA TYR A 344 -25.71 -1.98 20.93
C TYR A 344 -26.20 -1.16 22.14
N LYS A 345 -26.20 -1.80 23.31
CA LYS A 345 -26.60 -1.16 24.58
C LYS A 345 -25.61 -0.08 25.03
N TYR A 346 -24.36 -0.24 24.71
CA TYR A 346 -23.24 0.70 24.95
C TYR A 346 -22.27 0.61 23.77
N ILE A 347 -21.48 1.65 23.57
CA ILE A 347 -20.53 1.72 22.48
C ILE A 347 -19.12 1.48 23.06
N ASP A 348 -18.38 0.56 22.47
CA ASP A 348 -16.98 0.33 22.74
C ASP A 348 -16.19 0.14 21.42
N LEU A 349 -14.90 -0.03 21.52
CA LEU A 349 -13.99 -0.10 20.37
C LEU A 349 -14.26 -1.33 19.49
N GLU A 350 -14.73 -2.44 20.06
CA GLU A 350 -15.06 -3.67 19.32
C GLU A 350 -16.08 -3.42 18.21
N HIS A 351 -17.04 -2.53 18.48
CA HIS A 351 -18.09 -2.22 17.52
C HIS A 351 -17.61 -1.45 16.28
N LEU A 352 -16.41 -0.86 16.33
CA LEU A 352 -15.76 -0.28 15.15
C LEU A 352 -15.60 -1.31 14.03
N PHE A 353 -15.34 -2.56 14.40
CA PHE A 353 -15.08 -3.67 13.48
C PHE A 353 -16.31 -4.57 13.23
N ASP A 354 -17.52 -4.06 13.47
CA ASP A 354 -18.75 -4.68 12.99
C ASP A 354 -18.91 -4.38 11.48
N LYS A 355 -19.23 -5.40 10.69
CA LYS A 355 -19.47 -5.27 9.23
C LYS A 355 -20.56 -4.27 8.84
N ARG A 356 -21.42 -3.89 9.79
CA ARG A 356 -22.51 -2.88 9.63
C ARG A 356 -22.04 -1.47 9.99
N SER A 357 -20.84 -1.31 10.53
CA SER A 357 -20.29 0.00 10.88
C SER A 357 -19.94 0.77 9.61
N VAL A 358 -20.26 2.07 9.59
CA VAL A 358 -20.16 2.91 8.38
C VAL A 358 -19.49 4.23 8.70
N VAL A 359 -18.51 4.62 7.90
CA VAL A 359 -17.91 5.96 7.97
C VAL A 359 -18.95 7.02 7.61
N ARG A 360 -19.12 8.02 8.46
CA ARG A 360 -20.06 9.13 8.29
C ARG A 360 -19.39 10.45 8.00
N CYS A 361 -18.18 10.62 8.44
CA CYS A 361 -17.43 11.84 8.21
C CYS A 361 -15.94 11.54 8.15
N THR A 362 -15.24 12.21 7.24
CA THR A 362 -13.78 12.20 7.16
C THR A 362 -13.29 13.63 7.15
N VAL A 363 -12.40 13.94 8.07
CA VAL A 363 -11.78 15.27 8.22
C VAL A 363 -10.30 15.14 7.92
N ILE A 364 -9.78 15.99 7.06
CA ILE A 364 -8.36 16.07 6.73
C ILE A 364 -7.89 17.52 6.93
N ASN A 365 -6.86 17.72 7.71
CA ASN A 365 -6.34 19.05 8.09
C ASN A 365 -7.45 19.98 8.63
N GLY A 366 -8.36 19.44 9.44
CA GLY A 366 -9.47 20.19 10.01
C GLY A 366 -10.61 20.52 9.05
N MET A 367 -10.52 20.06 7.79
CA MET A 367 -11.58 20.27 6.77
C MET A 367 -12.37 18.99 6.56
N ILE A 368 -13.69 19.08 6.58
CA ILE A 368 -14.57 17.96 6.20
C ILE A 368 -14.37 17.69 4.71
N ARG A 369 -13.91 16.48 4.38
CA ARG A 369 -13.71 16.02 3.01
C ARG A 369 -14.78 15.02 2.56
N PHE A 370 -15.44 14.37 3.52
CA PHE A 370 -16.57 13.49 3.28
C PHE A 370 -17.59 13.62 4.41
N GLY A 371 -18.88 13.50 4.09
CA GLY A 371 -19.97 13.59 5.06
C GLY A 371 -20.41 15.04 5.36
N LYS A 372 -21.13 15.21 6.48
CA LYS A 372 -21.67 16.51 6.91
C LYS A 372 -21.28 16.79 8.34
#